data_f4c7965b2d7db2677b34b293a10bd841
#
_entry.id   f4c7965b2d7db2677b34b293a10bd841
#
_cell.length_a   1.000
_cell.length_b   1.000
_cell.length_c   1.000
_cell.angle_alpha   90.00
_cell.angle_beta   90.00
_cell.angle_gamma   90.00
#
_symmetry.space_group_name_H-M   'P 1'
#
loop_
_entity.id
_entity.type
_entity.pdbx_description
1 polymer ?
#
loop_
_entity_poly.entity_id
_entity_poly.type
_entity_poly.pdbx_seq_one_letter_code
_entity_poly.pdbx_strand_id
1 'polypeptide(L)'
;MTTILCYGDSNTFGLNPQKFSRYDENARWSGIIKEKLKNDFEVIEEGANNRTGFSKNPEGEFYSSQEYFPKLLKSTGILDIIVIAIGTNDLQFQYDISFEKIEEGLKNLVEEGKKYSNNIILIPPVILDDRILNGFFKTMFDKTGIQKSKSVGQIYRKIAEKSNCYIFDVNEFAKGSDTDGLHYSEESHKLIAEKLLKFLEDKIF
;
A
#
# COMPACT_ATOMS: atom_id res chain seq x y z
N MET A 1 12.06 -18.94 10.59
CA MET A 1 12.34 -17.65 9.92
C MET A 1 11.02 -16.93 9.82
N THR A 2 10.94 -15.71 10.31
CA THR A 2 9.73 -14.89 10.33
C THR A 2 9.40 -14.40 8.91
N THR A 3 8.16 -14.54 8.46
CA THR A 3 7.73 -14.17 7.11
C THR A 3 6.91 -12.88 7.12
N ILE A 4 7.26 -11.93 6.24
CA ILE A 4 6.58 -10.65 6.08
C ILE A 4 6.10 -10.52 4.64
N LEU A 5 4.81 -10.37 4.42
CA LEU A 5 4.23 -10.01 3.12
C LEU A 5 4.05 -8.51 3.03
N CYS A 6 4.69 -7.86 2.06
CA CYS A 6 4.48 -6.46 1.70
C CYS A 6 3.57 -6.40 0.46
N TYR A 7 2.26 -6.30 0.68
CA TYR A 7 1.24 -6.28 -0.37
C TYR A 7 0.80 -4.85 -0.68
N GLY A 8 0.76 -4.48 -1.97
CA GLY A 8 0.32 -3.13 -2.33
C GLY A 8 0.33 -2.81 -3.83
N ASP A 9 0.27 -1.52 -4.10
CA ASP A 9 0.24 -0.92 -5.45
C ASP A 9 1.63 -0.49 -5.94
N SER A 10 1.68 0.51 -6.83
CA SER A 10 2.92 1.05 -7.41
C SER A 10 3.88 1.64 -6.35
N ASN A 11 3.37 2.15 -5.25
CA ASN A 11 4.18 2.64 -4.14
C ASN A 11 4.87 1.51 -3.36
N THR A 12 4.27 0.32 -3.33
CA THR A 12 4.91 -0.89 -2.82
C THR A 12 5.83 -1.54 -3.85
N PHE A 13 5.44 -1.55 -5.12
CA PHE A 13 6.31 -1.95 -6.23
C PHE A 13 7.60 -1.13 -6.27
N GLY A 14 7.53 0.14 -5.86
CA GLY A 14 8.63 1.08 -5.90
C GLY A 14 8.78 1.71 -7.29
N LEU A 15 7.68 2.24 -7.84
CA LEU A 15 7.74 2.96 -9.12
C LEU A 15 8.49 4.27 -8.98
N ASN A 16 9.55 4.44 -9.77
CA ASN A 16 10.27 5.69 -9.88
C ASN A 16 9.48 6.67 -10.78
N PRO A 17 8.99 7.81 -10.25
CA PRO A 17 8.13 8.72 -10.99
C PRO A 17 8.84 9.47 -12.12
N GLN A 18 10.17 9.52 -12.13
CA GLN A 18 10.96 10.18 -13.17
C GLN A 18 11.27 9.24 -14.33
N LYS A 19 11.56 7.96 -14.03
CA LYS A 19 12.05 6.98 -15.00
C LYS A 19 10.97 5.99 -15.47
N PHE A 20 9.82 5.95 -14.78
CA PHE A 20 8.76 4.95 -15.00
C PHE A 20 9.28 3.50 -14.92
N SER A 21 10.31 3.27 -14.14
CA SER A 21 10.91 1.97 -13.87
C SER A 21 10.81 1.65 -12.38
N ARG A 22 11.06 0.40 -12.00
CA ARG A 22 11.17 0.04 -10.59
C ARG A 22 12.45 0.60 -10.00
N TYR A 23 12.37 1.17 -8.78
CA TYR A 23 13.57 1.48 -8.00
C TYR A 23 14.36 0.22 -7.68
N ASP A 24 15.68 0.35 -7.57
CA ASP A 24 16.55 -0.72 -7.10
C ASP A 24 16.15 -1.19 -5.69
N GLU A 25 16.55 -2.40 -5.34
CA GLU A 25 16.20 -3.03 -4.06
C GLU A 25 16.63 -2.21 -2.84
N ASN A 26 17.77 -1.55 -2.93
CA ASN A 26 18.30 -0.66 -1.88
C ASN A 26 17.67 0.75 -1.87
N ALA A 27 16.75 1.04 -2.76
CA ALA A 27 16.09 2.34 -2.88
C ALA A 27 14.58 2.28 -2.53
N ARG A 28 13.88 1.16 -2.82
CA ARG A 28 12.48 1.00 -2.49
C ARG A 28 12.28 0.48 -1.06
N TRP A 29 11.24 0.95 -0.36
CA TRP A 29 11.05 0.66 1.07
C TRP A 29 10.97 -0.84 1.39
N SER A 30 10.26 -1.63 0.59
CA SER A 30 10.13 -3.07 0.78
C SER A 30 11.46 -3.83 0.58
N GLY A 31 12.25 -3.40 -0.41
CA GLY A 31 13.58 -3.95 -0.66
C GLY A 31 14.59 -3.61 0.45
N ILE A 32 14.56 -2.37 0.94
CA ILE A 32 15.41 -1.96 2.08
C ILE A 32 15.09 -2.81 3.32
N ILE A 33 13.80 -3.02 3.62
CA ILE A 33 13.38 -3.87 4.74
C ILE A 33 13.89 -5.30 4.54
N LYS A 34 13.72 -5.86 3.35
CA LYS A 34 14.20 -7.19 2.99
C LYS A 34 15.70 -7.34 3.23
N GLU A 35 16.50 -6.38 2.77
CA GLU A 35 17.96 -6.41 2.97
C GLU A 35 18.35 -6.26 4.44
N LYS A 36 17.67 -5.42 5.20
CA LYS A 36 17.95 -5.20 6.62
C LYS A 36 17.59 -6.40 7.49
N LEU A 37 16.55 -7.15 7.14
CA LEU A 37 16.03 -8.27 7.91
C LEU A 37 16.47 -9.64 7.38
N LYS A 38 17.23 -9.72 6.31
CA LYS A 38 17.54 -10.94 5.52
C LYS A 38 18.02 -12.16 6.29
N ASN A 39 18.61 -12.01 7.46
CA ASN A 39 19.16 -13.10 8.24
C ASN A 39 18.08 -13.86 9.06
N ASP A 40 17.05 -13.11 9.49
CA ASP A 40 16.06 -13.59 10.44
C ASP A 40 14.65 -13.65 9.83
N PHE A 41 14.45 -13.00 8.67
CA PHE A 41 13.16 -12.83 8.04
C PHE A 41 13.18 -13.14 6.54
N GLU A 42 12.07 -13.68 6.06
CA GLU A 42 11.72 -13.71 4.64
C GLU A 42 10.74 -12.58 4.33
N VAL A 43 11.13 -11.64 3.48
CA VAL A 43 10.26 -10.54 3.04
C VAL A 43 9.80 -10.78 1.61
N ILE A 44 8.50 -10.98 1.45
CA ILE A 44 7.81 -11.20 0.17
C ILE A 44 7.32 -9.84 -0.33
N GLU A 45 7.85 -9.39 -1.47
CA GLU A 45 7.46 -8.14 -2.12
C GLU A 45 6.38 -8.38 -3.16
N GLU A 46 5.15 -7.96 -2.87
CA GLU A 46 3.96 -8.18 -3.72
C GLU A 46 3.30 -6.84 -4.10
N GLY A 47 4.10 -5.90 -4.57
CA GLY A 47 3.65 -4.64 -5.17
C GLY A 47 3.37 -4.77 -6.66
N ALA A 48 2.29 -4.17 -7.16
CA ALA A 48 1.97 -4.13 -8.59
C ALA A 48 1.46 -2.75 -9.02
N ASN A 49 1.98 -2.25 -10.15
CA ASN A 49 1.50 -1.00 -10.73
C ASN A 49 0.00 -1.11 -11.05
N ASN A 50 -0.73 -0.01 -10.89
CA ASN A 50 -2.16 0.10 -11.17
C ASN A 50 -3.08 -0.85 -10.37
N ARG A 51 -2.59 -1.57 -9.36
CA ARG A 51 -3.43 -2.45 -8.54
C ARG A 51 -4.43 -1.65 -7.73
N THR A 52 -5.72 -2.00 -7.84
CA THR A 52 -6.82 -1.47 -7.03
C THR A 52 -7.01 -2.29 -5.76
N GLY A 53 -7.42 -1.63 -4.68
CA GLY A 53 -7.74 -2.29 -3.41
C GLY A 53 -9.17 -2.81 -3.38
N PHE A 54 -10.10 -2.03 -3.90
CA PHE A 54 -11.53 -2.17 -3.62
C PHE A 54 -12.37 -2.23 -4.88
N SER A 55 -11.89 -1.65 -5.98
CA SER A 55 -12.54 -1.65 -7.28
C SER A 55 -12.09 -2.83 -8.12
N LYS A 56 -12.99 -3.35 -8.97
CA LYS A 56 -12.59 -4.31 -10.01
C LYS A 56 -11.74 -3.59 -11.05
N ASN A 57 -10.54 -4.12 -11.29
CA ASN A 57 -9.62 -3.55 -12.26
C ASN A 57 -9.85 -4.16 -13.66
N PRO A 58 -10.02 -3.34 -14.72
CA PRO A 58 -10.23 -3.85 -16.08
C PRO A 58 -9.03 -4.59 -16.66
N GLU A 59 -7.82 -4.38 -16.13
CA GLU A 59 -6.60 -5.07 -16.54
C GLU A 59 -6.54 -6.54 -16.05
N GLY A 60 -7.49 -6.95 -15.22
CA GLY A 60 -7.65 -8.32 -14.80
C GLY A 60 -7.48 -8.58 -13.31
N GLU A 61 -7.66 -9.82 -12.94
CA GLU A 61 -7.67 -10.30 -11.56
C GLU A 61 -6.42 -9.93 -10.77
N PHE A 62 -5.23 -10.10 -11.35
CA PHE A 62 -3.95 -9.77 -10.69
C PHE A 62 -3.89 -8.34 -10.17
N TYR A 63 -4.59 -7.42 -10.84
CA TYR A 63 -4.66 -6.01 -10.49
C TYR A 63 -5.86 -5.66 -9.59
N SER A 64 -6.73 -6.63 -9.26
CA SER A 64 -7.89 -6.45 -8.37
C SER A 64 -7.64 -7.13 -7.03
N SER A 65 -7.36 -6.37 -5.97
CA SER A 65 -7.01 -6.96 -4.67
C SER A 65 -8.12 -7.84 -4.08
N GLN A 66 -9.39 -7.51 -4.31
CA GLN A 66 -10.51 -8.33 -3.84
C GLN A 66 -10.52 -9.75 -4.46
N GLU A 67 -9.97 -9.90 -5.66
CA GLU A 67 -9.91 -11.18 -6.37
C GLU A 67 -8.57 -11.91 -6.17
N TYR A 68 -7.46 -11.15 -6.21
CA TYR A 68 -6.10 -11.70 -6.21
C TYR A 68 -5.57 -12.01 -4.81
N PHE A 69 -5.78 -11.11 -3.84
CA PHE A 69 -5.21 -11.25 -2.50
C PHE A 69 -5.59 -12.56 -1.80
N PRO A 70 -6.86 -13.04 -1.84
CA PRO A 70 -7.21 -14.35 -1.28
C PRO A 70 -6.45 -15.52 -1.92
N LYS A 71 -6.23 -15.46 -3.23
CA LYS A 71 -5.50 -16.51 -3.97
C LYS A 71 -4.02 -16.50 -3.64
N LEU A 72 -3.43 -15.30 -3.54
CA LEU A 72 -2.06 -15.12 -3.10
C LEU A 72 -1.87 -15.73 -1.70
N LEU A 73 -2.69 -15.35 -0.73
CA LEU A 73 -2.59 -15.85 0.63
C LEU A 73 -2.75 -17.37 0.71
N LYS A 74 -3.69 -17.92 -0.06
CA LYS A 74 -3.87 -19.39 -0.14
C LYS A 74 -2.63 -20.08 -0.67
N SER A 75 -1.92 -19.51 -1.63
CA SER A 75 -0.70 -20.09 -2.20
C SER A 75 0.53 -19.90 -1.31
N THR A 76 0.59 -18.77 -0.58
CA THR A 76 1.71 -18.45 0.32
C THR A 76 1.62 -19.21 1.65
N GLY A 77 0.39 -19.40 2.17
CA GLY A 77 0.15 -20.04 3.46
C GLY A 77 0.24 -19.07 4.64
N ILE A 78 0.50 -19.59 5.84
CA ILE A 78 0.57 -18.80 7.06
C ILE A 78 1.79 -17.88 7.05
N LEU A 79 1.55 -16.64 7.44
CA LEU A 79 2.51 -15.54 7.48
C LEU A 79 2.58 -14.96 8.91
N ASP A 80 3.75 -14.49 9.32
CA ASP A 80 3.88 -13.84 10.62
C ASP A 80 3.34 -12.41 10.59
N ILE A 81 3.58 -11.68 9.49
CA ILE A 81 3.16 -10.29 9.33
C ILE A 81 2.64 -10.06 7.90
N ILE A 82 1.53 -9.36 7.77
CA ILE A 82 1.01 -8.87 6.49
C ILE A 82 0.92 -7.35 6.55
N VAL A 83 1.63 -6.67 5.65
CA VAL A 83 1.53 -5.23 5.41
C VAL A 83 0.63 -5.02 4.18
N ILE A 84 -0.47 -4.29 4.36
CA ILE A 84 -1.44 -3.96 3.31
C ILE A 84 -1.35 -2.46 3.00
N ALA A 85 -0.72 -2.11 1.88
CA ALA A 85 -0.49 -0.74 1.41
C ALA A 85 -1.16 -0.53 0.05
N ILE A 86 -2.47 -0.33 0.05
CA ILE A 86 -3.30 -0.36 -1.16
C ILE A 86 -4.34 0.76 -1.15
N GLY A 87 -5.01 1.04 -2.27
CA GLY A 87 -6.17 1.91 -2.34
C GLY A 87 -5.96 3.22 -3.09
N THR A 88 -4.73 3.51 -3.51
CA THR A 88 -4.43 4.73 -4.27
C THR A 88 -5.12 4.73 -5.63
N ASN A 89 -5.07 3.61 -6.35
CA ASN A 89 -5.65 3.50 -7.68
C ASN A 89 -7.18 3.50 -7.71
N ASP A 90 -7.81 3.17 -6.59
CA ASP A 90 -9.26 3.29 -6.45
C ASP A 90 -9.76 4.73 -6.50
N LEU A 91 -8.87 5.70 -6.26
CA LEU A 91 -9.17 7.13 -6.30
C LEU A 91 -9.14 7.72 -7.73
N GLN A 92 -8.82 6.91 -8.74
CA GLN A 92 -8.96 7.30 -10.13
C GLN A 92 -10.42 7.59 -10.46
N PHE A 93 -10.70 8.65 -11.21
CA PHE A 93 -12.07 9.11 -11.49
C PHE A 93 -12.93 8.03 -12.17
N GLN A 94 -12.31 7.12 -12.96
CA GLN A 94 -13.02 6.06 -13.66
C GLN A 94 -13.73 5.06 -12.72
N TYR A 95 -13.28 4.93 -11.47
CA TYR A 95 -13.91 4.01 -10.51
C TYR A 95 -15.03 4.65 -9.72
N ASP A 96 -15.06 5.98 -9.63
CA ASP A 96 -16.05 6.75 -8.84
C ASP A 96 -16.41 6.08 -7.50
N ILE A 97 -15.39 5.61 -6.80
CA ILE A 97 -15.56 4.79 -5.60
C ILE A 97 -16.12 5.62 -4.45
N SER A 98 -17.12 5.08 -3.74
CA SER A 98 -17.63 5.69 -2.50
C SER A 98 -16.79 5.29 -1.27
N PHE A 99 -16.89 6.07 -0.20
CA PHE A 99 -16.21 5.74 1.06
C PHE A 99 -16.73 4.43 1.70
N GLU A 100 -18.02 4.13 1.52
CA GLU A 100 -18.62 2.87 1.98
C GLU A 100 -17.99 1.67 1.30
N LYS A 101 -17.77 1.74 -0.01
CA LYS A 101 -17.08 0.68 -0.76
C LYS A 101 -15.61 0.53 -0.36
N ILE A 102 -14.93 1.64 -0.06
CA ILE A 102 -13.56 1.60 0.48
C ILE A 102 -13.56 0.90 1.86
N GLU A 103 -14.49 1.27 2.74
CA GLU A 103 -14.61 0.67 4.09
C GLU A 103 -14.91 -0.83 3.99
N GLU A 104 -15.89 -1.23 3.17
CA GLU A 104 -16.26 -2.64 2.94
C GLU A 104 -15.08 -3.43 2.34
N GLY A 105 -14.47 -2.92 1.28
CA GLY A 105 -13.36 -3.60 0.62
C GLY A 105 -12.12 -3.74 1.50
N LEU A 106 -11.78 -2.71 2.30
CA LEU A 106 -10.67 -2.81 3.26
C LEU A 106 -10.98 -3.83 4.36
N LYS A 107 -12.21 -3.85 4.86
CA LYS A 107 -12.64 -4.85 5.84
C LYS A 107 -12.49 -6.26 5.28
N ASN A 108 -12.91 -6.51 4.04
CA ASN A 108 -12.76 -7.81 3.39
C ASN A 108 -11.29 -8.24 3.29
N LEU A 109 -10.38 -7.34 2.90
CA LEU A 109 -8.94 -7.64 2.85
C LEU A 109 -8.38 -7.97 4.23
N VAL A 110 -8.80 -7.23 5.27
CA VAL A 110 -8.37 -7.49 6.64
C VAL A 110 -8.90 -8.85 7.14
N GLU A 111 -10.18 -9.15 6.92
CA GLU A 111 -10.78 -10.43 7.30
C GLU A 111 -10.12 -11.60 6.59
N GLU A 112 -9.78 -11.44 5.30
CA GLU A 112 -9.04 -12.45 4.57
C GLU A 112 -7.62 -12.62 5.12
N GLY A 113 -6.89 -11.51 5.31
CA GLY A 113 -5.53 -11.52 5.86
C GLY A 113 -5.45 -12.19 7.23
N LYS A 114 -6.45 -11.99 8.08
CA LYS A 114 -6.52 -12.60 9.43
C LYS A 114 -6.63 -14.12 9.45
N LYS A 115 -7.00 -14.74 8.35
CA LYS A 115 -6.96 -16.20 8.24
C LYS A 115 -5.53 -16.75 8.14
N TYR A 116 -4.56 -15.87 7.82
CA TYR A 116 -3.19 -16.24 7.53
C TYR A 116 -2.15 -15.55 8.41
N SER A 117 -2.52 -14.47 9.11
CA SER A 117 -1.65 -13.76 10.06
C SER A 117 -2.42 -13.12 11.18
N ASN A 118 -1.84 -13.12 12.39
CA ASN A 118 -2.35 -12.34 13.52
C ASN A 118 -1.88 -10.88 13.50
N ASN A 119 -0.83 -10.55 12.74
CA ASN A 119 -0.24 -9.22 12.67
C ASN A 119 -0.50 -8.59 11.30
N ILE A 120 -1.56 -7.80 11.22
CA ILE A 120 -1.90 -7.01 10.02
C ILE A 120 -1.51 -5.56 10.25
N ILE A 121 -0.71 -5.00 9.36
CA ILE A 121 -0.34 -3.59 9.36
C ILE A 121 -1.01 -2.93 8.15
N LEU A 122 -1.83 -1.92 8.41
CA LEU A 122 -2.50 -1.14 7.39
C LEU A 122 -1.71 0.13 7.11
N ILE A 123 -1.39 0.37 5.85
CA ILE A 123 -0.79 1.61 5.36
C ILE A 123 -1.83 2.32 4.48
N PRO A 124 -2.37 3.46 4.91
CA PRO A 124 -3.29 4.24 4.09
C PRO A 124 -2.65 4.69 2.77
N PRO A 125 -3.43 4.87 1.70
CA PRO A 125 -2.92 5.43 0.46
C PRO A 125 -2.33 6.81 0.67
N VAL A 126 -1.38 7.18 -0.19
CA VAL A 126 -0.77 8.51 -0.19
C VAL A 126 -1.83 9.61 -0.38
N ILE A 127 -1.68 10.72 0.33
CA ILE A 127 -2.48 11.91 0.06
C ILE A 127 -1.99 12.53 -1.24
N LEU A 128 -2.87 12.55 -2.24
CA LEU A 128 -2.60 13.10 -3.57
C LEU A 128 -2.51 14.63 -3.51
N ASP A 129 -1.64 15.23 -4.31
CA ASP A 129 -1.59 16.67 -4.47
C ASP A 129 -1.85 17.13 -5.92
N ASP A 130 -1.98 18.46 -6.11
CA ASP A 130 -2.39 19.06 -7.39
C ASP A 130 -1.38 18.81 -8.54
N ARG A 131 -0.16 18.36 -8.26
CA ARG A 131 0.83 18.02 -9.30
C ARG A 131 0.35 16.89 -10.20
N ILE A 132 -0.45 15.96 -9.65
CA ILE A 132 -1.03 14.85 -10.41
C ILE A 132 -1.89 15.33 -11.59
N LEU A 133 -2.50 16.53 -11.47
CA LEU A 133 -3.36 17.13 -12.48
C LEU A 133 -2.58 17.74 -13.66
N ASN A 134 -1.27 17.91 -13.53
CA ASN A 134 -0.43 18.55 -14.54
C ASN A 134 0.50 17.55 -15.27
N GLY A 135 0.64 16.33 -14.73
CA GLY A 135 1.56 15.31 -15.25
C GLY A 135 0.90 14.23 -16.10
N PHE A 136 1.58 13.12 -16.21
CA PHE A 136 1.14 11.93 -16.94
C PHE A 136 -0.20 11.40 -16.42
N PHE A 137 -0.41 11.45 -15.10
CA PHE A 137 -1.58 10.86 -14.43
C PHE A 137 -2.84 11.74 -14.46
N LYS A 138 -2.80 12.93 -15.09
CA LYS A 138 -3.98 13.81 -15.23
C LYS A 138 -5.16 13.18 -15.97
N THR A 139 -4.91 12.13 -16.73
CA THR A 139 -5.95 11.37 -17.45
C THR A 139 -6.58 10.27 -16.60
N MET A 140 -6.09 10.09 -15.36
CA MET A 140 -6.55 9.06 -14.44
C MET A 140 -7.15 9.66 -13.16
N PHE A 141 -6.63 10.79 -12.69
CA PHE A 141 -7.02 11.43 -11.44
C PHE A 141 -7.56 12.85 -11.68
N ASP A 142 -8.45 13.25 -10.80
CA ASP A 142 -9.06 14.59 -10.78
C ASP A 142 -9.07 15.19 -9.36
N LYS A 143 -9.67 16.37 -9.21
CA LYS A 143 -9.82 17.03 -7.92
C LYS A 143 -10.64 16.22 -6.91
N THR A 144 -11.56 15.37 -7.38
CA THR A 144 -12.38 14.52 -6.52
C THR A 144 -11.49 13.45 -5.86
N GLY A 145 -10.61 12.79 -6.65
CA GLY A 145 -9.63 11.85 -6.13
C GLY A 145 -8.71 12.48 -5.08
N ILE A 146 -8.22 13.71 -5.35
CA ILE A 146 -7.40 14.46 -4.40
C ILE A 146 -8.17 14.73 -3.09
N GLN A 147 -9.42 15.16 -3.16
CA GLN A 147 -10.21 15.40 -1.96
C GLN A 147 -10.50 14.10 -1.19
N LYS A 148 -10.86 13.02 -1.89
CA LYS A 148 -11.08 11.70 -1.27
C LYS A 148 -9.82 11.22 -0.55
N SER A 149 -8.61 11.37 -1.15
CA SER A 149 -7.35 10.91 -0.56
C SER A 149 -7.09 11.48 0.84
N LYS A 150 -7.52 12.72 1.10
CA LYS A 150 -7.36 13.38 2.40
C LYS A 150 -8.20 12.73 3.52
N SER A 151 -9.25 12.00 3.17
CA SER A 151 -10.21 11.42 4.12
C SER A 151 -10.08 9.90 4.27
N VAL A 152 -9.51 9.22 3.29
CA VAL A 152 -9.40 7.75 3.30
C VAL A 152 -8.62 7.22 4.50
N GLY A 153 -7.59 7.92 4.95
CA GLY A 153 -6.81 7.53 6.13
C GLY A 153 -7.66 7.34 7.40
N GLN A 154 -8.77 8.08 7.55
CA GLN A 154 -9.70 7.90 8.68
C GLN A 154 -10.41 6.55 8.63
N ILE A 155 -10.74 6.06 7.44
CA ILE A 155 -11.35 4.73 7.25
C ILE A 155 -10.36 3.64 7.67
N TYR A 156 -9.09 3.78 7.28
CA TYR A 156 -8.03 2.84 7.68
C TYR A 156 -7.84 2.79 9.19
N ARG A 157 -7.79 3.94 9.87
CA ARG A 157 -7.71 4.03 11.35
C ARG A 157 -8.91 3.35 12.02
N LYS A 158 -10.12 3.64 11.54
CA LYS A 158 -11.36 3.03 12.03
C LYS A 158 -11.37 1.50 11.89
N ILE A 159 -10.95 0.98 10.73
CA ILE A 159 -10.88 -0.46 10.48
C ILE A 159 -9.77 -1.10 11.31
N ALA A 160 -8.60 -0.47 11.42
CA ALA A 160 -7.50 -0.96 12.25
C ALA A 160 -7.95 -1.14 13.71
N GLU A 161 -8.60 -0.12 14.28
CA GLU A 161 -9.13 -0.17 15.65
C GLU A 161 -10.17 -1.28 15.82
N LYS A 162 -11.20 -1.31 14.97
CA LYS A 162 -12.29 -2.29 15.05
C LYS A 162 -11.83 -3.73 14.84
N SER A 163 -10.81 -3.90 14.04
CA SER A 163 -10.28 -5.21 13.67
C SER A 163 -9.03 -5.61 14.47
N ASN A 164 -8.61 -4.83 15.45
CA ASN A 164 -7.37 -5.06 16.21
C ASN A 164 -6.18 -5.31 15.26
N CYS A 165 -5.98 -4.37 14.32
CA CYS A 165 -4.85 -4.33 13.40
C CYS A 165 -3.97 -3.13 13.73
N TYR A 166 -2.74 -3.16 13.28
CA TYR A 166 -1.85 -2.02 13.39
C TYR A 166 -2.14 -1.00 12.27
N ILE A 167 -1.96 0.28 12.56
CA ILE A 167 -1.95 1.37 11.57
C ILE A 167 -0.55 1.97 11.50
N PHE A 168 0.00 2.08 10.29
CA PHE A 168 1.26 2.77 10.02
C PHE A 168 1.00 3.83 8.96
N ASP A 169 0.67 5.05 9.41
CA ASP A 169 0.29 6.13 8.50
C ASP A 169 1.51 6.86 7.97
N VAL A 170 1.91 6.52 6.77
CA VAL A 170 3.03 7.12 6.05
C VAL A 170 2.82 8.62 5.80
N ASN A 171 1.56 9.07 5.69
CA ASN A 171 1.24 10.48 5.44
C ASN A 171 1.62 11.42 6.59
N GLU A 172 1.96 10.90 7.76
CA GLU A 172 2.44 11.70 8.89
C GLU A 172 3.88 12.22 8.68
N PHE A 173 4.65 11.62 7.77
CA PHE A 173 6.08 11.95 7.61
C PHE A 173 6.59 11.87 6.16
N ALA A 174 5.83 11.33 5.23
CA ALA A 174 6.19 11.28 3.81
C ALA A 174 4.99 11.69 2.95
N LYS A 175 5.28 12.13 1.74
CA LYS A 175 4.29 12.58 0.74
C LYS A 175 4.67 12.05 -0.63
N GLY A 176 3.75 12.15 -1.59
CA GLY A 176 4.04 11.94 -3.01
C GLY A 176 5.17 12.86 -3.49
N SER A 177 5.96 12.40 -4.44
CA SER A 177 7.13 13.11 -4.95
C SER A 177 6.76 14.46 -5.57
N ASP A 178 7.74 15.35 -5.64
CA ASP A 178 7.59 16.62 -6.35
C ASP A 178 7.46 16.44 -7.87
N THR A 179 7.71 15.24 -8.38
CA THR A 179 7.56 14.89 -9.81
C THR A 179 6.09 14.74 -10.21
N ASP A 180 5.28 14.02 -9.43
CA ASP A 180 3.92 13.67 -9.83
C ASP A 180 2.86 13.80 -8.71
N GLY A 181 3.28 14.03 -7.47
CA GLY A 181 2.36 14.14 -6.33
C GLY A 181 1.66 12.83 -5.93
N LEU A 182 2.14 11.69 -6.43
CA LEU A 182 1.55 10.37 -6.28
C LEU A 182 2.56 9.34 -5.76
N HIS A 183 3.65 9.12 -6.50
CA HIS A 183 4.64 8.12 -6.17
C HIS A 183 5.70 8.68 -5.22
N TYR A 184 6.21 7.84 -4.34
CA TYR A 184 7.26 8.24 -3.40
C TYR A 184 8.59 8.50 -4.09
N SER A 185 9.33 9.52 -3.61
CA SER A 185 10.73 9.72 -3.97
C SER A 185 11.61 8.67 -3.32
N GLU A 186 12.85 8.55 -3.76
CA GLU A 186 13.84 7.65 -3.14
C GLU A 186 14.05 7.99 -1.65
N GLU A 187 14.08 9.27 -1.30
CA GLU A 187 14.19 9.73 0.09
C GLU A 187 12.98 9.32 0.92
N SER A 188 11.77 9.46 0.36
CA SER A 188 10.53 8.99 1.02
C SER A 188 10.56 7.48 1.24
N HIS A 189 10.99 6.71 0.25
CA HIS A 189 11.14 5.26 0.39
C HIS A 189 12.11 4.88 1.52
N LYS A 190 13.26 5.52 1.60
CA LYS A 190 14.24 5.30 2.69
C LYS A 190 13.65 5.62 4.06
N LEU A 191 12.97 6.75 4.17
CA LEU A 191 12.32 7.17 5.42
C LEU A 191 11.19 6.21 5.84
N ILE A 192 10.39 5.74 4.89
CA ILE A 192 9.33 4.74 5.14
C ILE A 192 9.94 3.45 5.68
N ALA A 193 11.01 2.96 5.04
CA ALA A 193 11.68 1.74 5.48
C ALA A 193 12.25 1.88 6.89
N GLU A 194 12.96 2.96 7.18
CA GLU A 194 13.53 3.24 8.51
C GLU A 194 12.45 3.25 9.60
N LYS A 195 11.39 4.02 9.37
CA LYS A 195 10.29 4.13 10.34
C LYS A 195 9.50 2.84 10.50
N LEU A 196 9.29 2.07 9.42
CA LEU A 196 8.58 0.80 9.50
C LEU A 196 9.43 -0.26 10.21
N LEU A 197 10.73 -0.31 10.00
CA LEU A 197 11.63 -1.19 10.77
C LEU A 197 11.53 -0.90 12.27
N LYS A 198 11.65 0.38 12.65
CA LYS A 198 11.47 0.77 14.05
C LYS A 198 10.09 0.41 14.61
N PHE A 199 9.03 0.61 13.81
CA PHE A 199 7.67 0.23 14.19
C PHE A 199 7.54 -1.28 14.43
N LEU A 200 8.15 -2.11 13.60
CA LEU A 200 8.17 -3.56 13.77
C LEU A 200 8.87 -3.96 15.06
N GLU A 201 10.03 -3.37 15.35
CA GLU A 201 10.78 -3.58 16.61
C GLU A 201 9.96 -3.19 17.84
N ASP A 202 9.31 -2.02 17.81
CA ASP A 202 8.59 -1.47 18.97
C ASP A 202 7.24 -2.16 19.24
N LYS A 203 6.60 -2.77 18.23
CA LYS A 203 5.19 -3.22 18.30
C LYS A 203 4.97 -4.71 18.08
N ILE A 204 5.88 -5.38 17.40
CA ILE A 204 5.66 -6.76 16.95
C ILE A 204 6.75 -7.71 17.43
N PHE A 205 8.03 -7.28 17.38
CA PHE A 205 9.17 -8.08 17.87
C PHE A 205 9.40 -7.82 19.36
#